data_40d9f653f8fcd8fa40f0937891199fee
#
_entry.id   40d9f653f8fcd8fa40f0937891199fee
#
_cell.length_a   1.000
_cell.length_b   1.000
_cell.length_c   1.000
_cell.angle_alpha   90.00
_cell.angle_beta   90.00
_cell.angle_gamma   90.00
#
_symmetry.space_group_name_H-M   'P 1'
#
loop_
_entity.id
_entity.type
_entity.pdbx_description
1 polymer ?
#
loop_
_entity_poly.entity_id
_entity_poly.type
_entity_poly.pdbx_seq_one_letter_code
_entity_poly.pdbx_strand_id
1 'polypeptide(L)'
;MKAGVRFFAFVLLMFGLAAGGCTTPPKKKPAQEKKLAKVKPGQEATDVDFDAFIGRLRKAVATHDMNTIAQMMTADFGYSLNPEKSGEGVFQYWDQNNLWPELEGILSETFVKKQDYMVAPPQFADPSLNYDGYRAGIRRVNGSWKFAYFVNG
;
A
#
# COMPACT_ATOMS: atom_id res chain seq x y z
N MET A 1 7.68 52.21 25.56
CA MET A 1 7.03 52.52 26.83
C MET A 1 6.42 51.23 27.36
N LYS A 2 6.87 50.82 28.62
CA LYS A 2 6.29 49.94 29.64
C LYS A 2 6.05 48.48 29.19
N ALA A 3 6.91 47.51 29.49
CA ALA A 3 7.26 46.93 30.83
C ALA A 3 6.07 46.22 31.51
N GLY A 4 6.17 44.92 31.70
CA GLY A 4 5.24 44.12 32.51
C GLY A 4 5.76 42.69 32.78
N VAL A 5 6.84 42.63 33.51
CA VAL A 5 7.36 41.40 34.15
C VAL A 5 6.42 41.06 35.32
N ARG A 6 5.99 39.81 35.45
CA ARG A 6 5.53 39.25 36.75
C ARG A 6 6.08 37.85 36.95
N PHE A 7 7.11 37.82 37.76
CA PHE A 7 7.59 36.69 38.57
C PHE A 7 6.49 36.25 39.56
N PHE A 8 6.31 34.95 39.72
CA PHE A 8 5.94 34.37 40.98
C PHE A 8 6.72 33.10 41.24
N ALA A 9 7.47 33.17 42.30
CA ALA A 9 8.32 32.13 42.84
C ALA A 9 7.63 31.45 44.01
N PHE A 10 8.16 30.28 44.38
CA PHE A 10 8.08 29.56 45.66
C PHE A 10 6.76 28.84 45.99
N VAL A 11 6.83 27.53 46.22
CA VAL A 11 6.99 26.94 47.54
C VAL A 11 7.47 25.49 47.47
N LEU A 12 8.56 25.27 48.15
CA LEU A 12 9.18 23.98 48.47
C LEU A 12 8.50 23.45 49.75
N LEU A 13 8.07 22.20 49.74
CA LEU A 13 7.78 21.53 51.01
C LEU A 13 8.24 20.07 50.97
N MET A 14 9.31 19.83 51.68
CA MET A 14 9.83 18.53 52.11
C MET A 14 8.96 17.96 53.24
N PHE A 15 8.92 16.66 53.38
CA PHE A 15 8.71 15.74 54.49
C PHE A 15 7.80 14.60 54.05
N GLY A 16 8.08 13.35 54.24
CA GLY A 16 8.78 12.58 55.24
C GLY A 16 8.85 11.10 54.89
N LEU A 17 9.84 10.44 55.38
CA LEU A 17 10.06 8.99 55.38
C LEU A 17 8.96 8.20 56.07
N ALA A 18 8.53 7.08 55.51
CA ALA A 18 8.08 5.93 56.30
C ALA A 18 8.30 4.62 55.54
N ALA A 19 8.87 3.69 56.22
CA ALA A 19 9.39 2.39 55.85
C ALA A 19 8.31 1.35 55.57
N GLY A 20 8.72 0.34 54.82
CA GLY A 20 8.29 -1.05 55.00
C GLY A 20 7.06 -1.49 54.22
N GLY A 21 7.26 -2.31 53.20
CA GLY A 21 6.23 -3.10 52.58
C GLY A 21 6.82 -4.05 51.55
N CYS A 22 6.96 -5.31 51.95
CA CYS A 22 7.27 -6.41 51.06
C CYS A 22 6.25 -6.44 49.93
N THR A 23 6.65 -6.06 48.72
CA THR A 23 5.83 -6.25 47.54
C THR A 23 6.24 -7.49 46.81
N THR A 24 5.42 -8.52 46.88
CA THR A 24 5.41 -9.67 46.00
C THR A 24 5.40 -9.19 44.53
N PRO A 25 6.22 -9.81 43.65
CA PRO A 25 6.24 -9.42 42.25
C PRO A 25 4.88 -9.74 41.60
N PRO A 26 4.34 -8.84 40.77
CA PRO A 26 3.11 -9.13 40.04
C PRO A 26 3.34 -10.30 39.08
N LYS A 27 2.55 -11.38 39.20
CA LYS A 27 2.42 -12.45 38.24
C LYS A 27 2.19 -11.84 36.88
N LYS A 28 3.18 -11.95 36.00
CA LYS A 28 3.01 -11.74 34.56
C LYS A 28 1.88 -12.66 34.09
N LYS A 29 0.77 -12.09 33.66
CA LYS A 29 -0.23 -12.80 32.88
C LYS A 29 0.49 -13.39 31.66
N PRO A 30 0.27 -14.68 31.34
CA PRO A 30 0.82 -15.22 30.12
C PRO A 30 0.24 -14.43 28.95
N ALA A 31 1.13 -13.80 28.18
CA ALA A 31 0.77 -13.27 26.88
C ALA A 31 0.13 -14.44 26.11
N GLN A 32 -1.10 -14.26 25.68
CA GLN A 32 -1.70 -15.17 24.72
C GLN A 32 -0.78 -15.18 23.49
N GLU A 33 0.04 -16.21 23.37
CA GLU A 33 0.60 -16.60 22.10
C GLU A 33 -0.59 -16.85 21.16
N LYS A 34 -0.88 -15.85 20.31
CA LYS A 34 -1.64 -16.10 19.12
C LYS A 34 -0.88 -17.22 18.39
N LYS A 35 -1.43 -18.43 18.42
CA LYS A 35 -1.00 -19.50 17.53
C LYS A 35 -1.02 -18.91 16.11
N LEU A 36 0.15 -18.52 15.63
CA LEU A 36 0.34 -18.31 14.20
C LEU A 36 -0.01 -19.66 13.56
N ALA A 37 -1.13 -19.67 12.83
CA ALA A 37 -1.43 -20.77 11.94
C ALA A 37 -0.19 -20.98 11.09
N LYS A 38 0.32 -22.20 11.00
CA LYS A 38 1.46 -22.56 10.15
C LYS A 38 1.04 -22.33 8.70
N VAL A 39 1.26 -21.10 8.22
CA VAL A 39 1.16 -20.78 6.80
C VAL A 39 2.35 -21.42 6.11
N LYS A 40 2.10 -22.07 4.99
CA LYS A 40 3.16 -22.76 4.23
C LYS A 40 4.23 -21.74 3.85
N PRO A 41 5.54 -22.02 4.13
CA PRO A 41 6.62 -21.12 3.72
C PRO A 41 6.57 -20.92 2.20
N GLY A 42 6.35 -19.71 1.74
CA GLY A 42 6.27 -19.36 0.31
C GLY A 42 4.98 -18.66 -0.11
N GLN A 43 3.84 -18.94 0.52
CA GLN A 43 2.58 -18.27 0.17
C GLN A 43 2.41 -16.95 0.93
N GLU A 44 2.82 -16.91 2.19
CA GLU A 44 2.80 -15.72 3.03
C GLU A 44 3.78 -14.64 2.54
N ALA A 45 4.99 -15.05 2.10
CA ALA A 45 5.96 -14.14 1.55
C ALA A 45 5.51 -13.52 0.21
N THR A 46 4.73 -14.25 -0.59
CA THR A 46 4.18 -13.73 -1.85
C THR A 46 3.09 -12.68 -1.62
N ASP A 47 2.24 -12.90 -0.64
CA ASP A 47 1.14 -11.98 -0.34
C ASP A 47 1.66 -10.68 0.29
N VAL A 48 2.61 -10.77 1.24
CA VAL A 48 3.25 -9.60 1.86
C VAL A 48 4.02 -8.77 0.84
N ASP A 49 4.77 -9.41 -0.06
CA ASP A 49 5.53 -8.73 -1.13
C ASP A 49 4.59 -8.03 -2.11
N PHE A 50 3.46 -8.67 -2.44
CA PHE A 50 2.45 -8.08 -3.31
C PHE A 50 1.77 -6.90 -2.65
N ASP A 51 1.34 -7.02 -1.40
CA ASP A 51 0.70 -5.95 -0.64
C ASP A 51 1.63 -4.74 -0.49
N ALA A 52 2.92 -4.98 -0.21
CA ALA A 52 3.92 -3.93 -0.16
C ALA A 52 4.12 -3.24 -1.53
N PHE A 53 4.10 -4.00 -2.63
CA PHE A 53 4.17 -3.46 -3.98
C PHE A 53 2.95 -2.58 -4.29
N ILE A 54 1.73 -3.10 -4.07
CA ILE A 54 0.48 -2.37 -4.29
C ILE A 54 0.43 -1.10 -3.44
N GLY A 55 0.82 -1.17 -2.17
CA GLY A 55 0.86 0.00 -1.29
C GLY A 55 1.77 1.12 -1.84
N ARG A 56 2.94 0.77 -2.37
CA ARG A 56 3.84 1.73 -3.02
C ARG A 56 3.25 2.30 -4.31
N LEU A 57 2.64 1.45 -5.14
CA LEU A 57 2.03 1.88 -6.40
C LEU A 57 0.86 2.83 -6.16
N ARG A 58 -0.05 2.49 -5.25
CA ARG A 58 -1.16 3.36 -4.84
C ARG A 58 -0.67 4.73 -4.37
N LYS A 59 0.36 4.75 -3.51
CA LYS A 59 0.94 6.00 -3.03
C LYS A 59 1.53 6.82 -4.17
N ALA A 60 2.30 6.21 -5.07
CA ALA A 60 2.91 6.90 -6.19
C ALA A 60 1.87 7.49 -7.15
N VAL A 61 0.77 6.76 -7.41
CA VAL A 61 -0.33 7.23 -8.25
C VAL A 61 -1.06 8.39 -7.58
N ALA A 62 -1.44 8.27 -6.31
CA ALA A 62 -2.12 9.34 -5.56
C ALA A 62 -1.29 10.63 -5.42
N THR A 63 0.04 10.53 -5.51
CA THR A 63 0.94 11.70 -5.49
C THR A 63 1.44 12.12 -6.87
N HIS A 64 0.99 11.46 -7.95
CA HIS A 64 1.45 11.64 -9.32
C HIS A 64 2.98 11.57 -9.44
N ASP A 65 3.62 10.67 -8.68
CA ASP A 65 5.05 10.44 -8.76
C ASP A 65 5.38 9.55 -9.98
N MET A 66 5.42 10.20 -11.15
CA MET A 66 5.65 9.53 -12.43
C MET A 66 6.97 8.76 -12.47
N ASN A 67 8.01 9.24 -11.76
CA ASN A 67 9.31 8.57 -11.72
C ASN A 67 9.21 7.23 -10.99
N THR A 68 8.55 7.20 -9.84
CA THR A 68 8.33 5.97 -9.10
C THR A 68 7.41 5.02 -9.87
N ILE A 69 6.32 5.52 -10.47
CA ILE A 69 5.40 4.71 -11.29
C ILE A 69 6.16 4.08 -12.45
N ALA A 70 6.94 4.84 -13.21
CA ALA A 70 7.74 4.34 -14.34
C ALA A 70 8.70 3.22 -13.94
N GLN A 71 9.36 3.34 -12.78
CA GLN A 71 10.24 2.29 -12.25
C GLN A 71 9.48 1.01 -11.86
N MET A 72 8.20 1.14 -11.52
CA MET A 72 7.34 0.02 -11.16
C MET A 72 6.69 -0.65 -12.38
N MET A 73 6.68 0.00 -13.54
CA MET A 73 6.12 -0.54 -14.80
C MET A 73 7.04 -1.59 -15.44
N THR A 74 6.43 -2.40 -16.29
CA THR A 74 7.18 -3.23 -17.27
C THR A 74 7.62 -2.36 -18.45
N ALA A 75 8.68 -2.75 -19.14
CA ALA A 75 9.14 -2.04 -20.34
C ALA A 75 8.09 -2.04 -21.47
N ASP A 76 7.28 -3.09 -21.53
CA ASP A 76 6.18 -3.30 -22.46
C ASP A 76 4.81 -2.90 -21.89
N PHE A 77 4.78 -1.90 -20.98
CA PHE A 77 3.56 -1.49 -20.29
C PHE A 77 2.43 -1.18 -21.27
N GLY A 78 1.30 -1.90 -21.11
CA GLY A 78 0.10 -1.69 -21.93
C GLY A 78 -0.80 -0.60 -21.34
N TYR A 79 -1.12 0.42 -22.13
CA TYR A 79 -2.06 1.48 -21.75
C TYR A 79 -3.18 1.72 -22.78
N SER A 80 -3.20 0.91 -23.81
CA SER A 80 -4.24 0.87 -24.84
C SER A 80 -4.35 -0.55 -25.36
N LEU A 81 -5.50 -0.93 -25.90
CA LEU A 81 -5.64 -2.19 -26.63
C LEU A 81 -4.96 -2.18 -28.00
N ASN A 82 -4.55 -0.99 -28.47
CA ASN A 82 -3.70 -0.89 -29.66
C ASN A 82 -2.27 -1.33 -29.31
N PRO A 83 -1.74 -2.41 -29.90
CA PRO A 83 -0.40 -2.93 -29.61
C PRO A 83 0.74 -1.96 -29.97
N GLU A 84 0.49 -0.96 -30.80
CA GLU A 84 1.46 0.09 -31.13
C GLU A 84 1.64 1.10 -29.98
N LYS A 85 0.70 1.13 -29.03
CA LYS A 85 0.73 2.02 -27.86
C LYS A 85 1.15 1.24 -26.61
N SER A 86 2.44 1.08 -26.43
CA SER A 86 3.03 0.49 -25.24
C SER A 86 4.29 1.25 -24.82
N GLY A 87 4.58 1.26 -23.52
CA GLY A 87 5.77 1.89 -22.95
C GLY A 87 5.72 3.41 -22.92
N GLU A 88 6.36 4.08 -23.87
CA GLU A 88 6.50 5.53 -23.88
C GLU A 88 5.16 6.27 -24.12
N GLY A 89 5.03 7.47 -23.49
CA GLY A 89 3.86 8.34 -23.67
C GLY A 89 2.66 8.01 -22.78
N VAL A 90 2.76 7.01 -21.92
CA VAL A 90 1.64 6.55 -21.07
C VAL A 90 1.11 7.67 -20.16
N PHE A 91 1.96 8.46 -19.52
CA PHE A 91 1.54 9.54 -18.62
C PHE A 91 0.85 10.66 -19.38
N GLN A 92 1.37 11.03 -20.55
CA GLN A 92 0.72 12.00 -21.41
C GLN A 92 -0.66 11.50 -21.86
N TYR A 93 -0.79 10.21 -22.18
CA TYR A 93 -2.08 9.62 -22.51
C TYR A 93 -3.06 9.67 -21.34
N TRP A 94 -2.62 9.38 -20.11
CA TRP A 94 -3.46 9.47 -18.92
C TRP A 94 -3.89 10.90 -18.62
N ASP A 95 -2.99 11.88 -18.75
CA ASP A 95 -3.30 13.30 -18.58
C ASP A 95 -4.33 13.78 -19.61
N GLN A 96 -4.13 13.49 -20.89
CA GLN A 96 -5.02 13.91 -21.97
C GLN A 96 -6.43 13.30 -21.88
N ASN A 97 -6.55 12.10 -21.29
CA ASN A 97 -7.80 11.39 -21.16
C ASN A 97 -8.37 11.45 -19.72
N ASN A 98 -7.76 12.21 -18.83
CA ASN A 98 -8.15 12.34 -17.41
C ASN A 98 -8.30 11.00 -16.70
N LEU A 99 -7.33 10.09 -16.88
CA LEU A 99 -7.42 8.71 -16.39
C LEU A 99 -6.87 8.49 -14.99
N TRP A 100 -6.28 9.49 -14.34
CA TRP A 100 -5.74 9.34 -12.99
C TRP A 100 -6.78 8.90 -11.95
N PRO A 101 -7.99 9.53 -11.90
CA PRO A 101 -9.02 9.08 -10.95
C PRO A 101 -9.48 7.64 -11.21
N GLU A 102 -9.56 7.25 -12.47
CA GLU A 102 -9.95 5.88 -12.86
C GLU A 102 -8.87 4.87 -12.43
N LEU A 103 -7.60 5.19 -12.65
CA LEU A 103 -6.47 4.38 -12.20
C LEU A 103 -6.46 4.22 -10.67
N GLU A 104 -6.66 5.31 -9.92
CA GLU A 104 -6.78 5.25 -8.46
C GLU A 104 -7.94 4.34 -8.02
N GLY A 105 -9.09 4.47 -8.68
CA GLY A 105 -10.26 3.63 -8.45
C GLY A 105 -9.93 2.15 -8.64
N ILE A 106 -9.40 1.78 -9.79
CA ILE A 106 -9.02 0.40 -10.10
C ILE A 106 -7.95 -0.15 -9.15
N LEU A 107 -6.94 0.64 -8.84
CA LEU A 107 -5.91 0.22 -7.89
C LEU A 107 -6.43 0.07 -6.46
N SER A 108 -7.55 0.69 -6.08
CA SER A 108 -8.18 0.52 -4.77
C SER A 108 -8.94 -0.80 -4.63
N GLU A 109 -9.31 -1.42 -5.74
CA GLU A 109 -10.02 -2.68 -5.79
C GLU A 109 -9.18 -3.86 -5.28
N THR A 110 -9.86 -4.99 -5.04
CA THR A 110 -9.20 -6.25 -4.69
C THR A 110 -8.54 -6.85 -5.92
N PHE A 111 -7.26 -7.21 -5.78
CA PHE A 111 -6.55 -7.95 -6.82
C PHE A 111 -6.78 -9.45 -6.67
N VAL A 112 -7.08 -10.11 -7.77
CA VAL A 112 -7.25 -11.56 -7.85
C VAL A 112 -6.35 -12.15 -8.93
N LYS A 113 -5.99 -13.41 -8.78
CA LYS A 113 -5.13 -14.08 -9.74
C LYS A 113 -5.92 -14.46 -11.00
N LYS A 114 -5.38 -14.06 -12.18
CA LYS A 114 -5.83 -14.50 -13.51
C LYS A 114 -4.61 -14.87 -14.34
N GLN A 115 -4.42 -16.16 -14.58
CA GLN A 115 -3.21 -16.68 -15.22
C GLN A 115 -1.92 -16.24 -14.49
N ASP A 116 -1.01 -15.57 -15.18
CA ASP A 116 0.26 -15.08 -14.63
C ASP A 116 0.18 -13.67 -14.03
N TYR A 117 -1.03 -13.10 -13.99
CA TYR A 117 -1.28 -11.76 -13.47
C TYR A 117 -2.07 -11.77 -12.18
N MET A 118 -1.82 -10.76 -11.36
CA MET A 118 -2.77 -10.25 -10.39
C MET A 118 -3.54 -9.13 -11.07
N VAL A 119 -4.87 -9.22 -11.11
CA VAL A 119 -5.72 -8.29 -11.86
C VAL A 119 -6.76 -7.62 -10.97
N ALA A 120 -7.09 -6.40 -11.29
CA ALA A 120 -8.20 -5.64 -10.72
C ALA A 120 -8.99 -4.96 -11.84
N PRO A 121 -10.31 -4.84 -11.71
CA PRO A 121 -11.14 -5.34 -10.61
C PRO A 121 -11.36 -6.86 -10.70
N PRO A 122 -11.86 -7.52 -9.64
CA PRO A 122 -12.09 -8.97 -9.62
C PRO A 122 -13.01 -9.48 -10.72
N GLN A 123 -13.96 -8.66 -11.16
CA GLN A 123 -14.90 -8.98 -12.23
C GLN A 123 -14.21 -9.34 -13.55
N PHE A 124 -13.06 -8.74 -13.81
CA PHE A 124 -12.27 -9.06 -15.00
C PHE A 124 -11.70 -10.49 -14.98
N ALA A 125 -11.56 -11.11 -13.82
CA ALA A 125 -11.09 -12.48 -13.71
C ALA A 125 -12.15 -13.52 -14.06
N ASP A 126 -13.45 -13.17 -13.96
CA ASP A 126 -14.58 -14.04 -14.26
C ASP A 126 -15.04 -13.85 -15.72
N PRO A 127 -14.80 -14.84 -16.61
CA PRO A 127 -15.22 -14.72 -18.02
C PRO A 127 -16.73 -14.62 -18.23
N SER A 128 -17.53 -15.09 -17.25
CA SER A 128 -19.00 -15.07 -17.36
C SER A 128 -19.59 -13.66 -17.27
N LEU A 129 -18.83 -12.72 -16.68
CA LEU A 129 -19.27 -11.34 -16.48
C LEU A 129 -19.03 -10.46 -17.71
N ASN A 130 -18.27 -10.91 -18.71
CA ASN A 130 -17.94 -10.15 -19.93
C ASN A 130 -17.53 -8.70 -19.61
N TYR A 131 -16.65 -8.55 -18.60
CA TYR A 131 -16.22 -7.24 -18.12
C TYR A 131 -15.40 -6.50 -19.19
N ASP A 132 -15.86 -5.31 -19.57
CA ASP A 132 -15.31 -4.44 -20.62
C ASP A 132 -14.79 -3.08 -20.09
N GLY A 133 -14.77 -2.89 -18.75
CA GLY A 133 -14.30 -1.68 -18.12
C GLY A 133 -12.75 -1.58 -18.03
N TYR A 134 -12.29 -0.51 -17.37
CA TYR A 134 -10.89 -0.34 -17.04
C TYR A 134 -10.40 -1.47 -16.14
N ARG A 135 -9.17 -1.91 -16.41
CA ARG A 135 -8.52 -2.99 -15.65
C ARG A 135 -7.02 -2.80 -15.55
N ALA A 136 -6.49 -3.20 -14.42
CA ALA A 136 -5.06 -3.19 -14.14
C ALA A 136 -4.52 -4.62 -14.01
N GLY A 137 -3.31 -4.83 -14.49
CA GLY A 137 -2.61 -6.10 -14.33
C GLY A 137 -1.19 -5.93 -13.85
N ILE A 138 -0.82 -6.80 -12.91
CA ILE A 138 0.49 -6.84 -12.28
C ILE A 138 1.05 -8.23 -12.45
N ARG A 139 2.30 -8.35 -12.87
CA ARG A 139 2.97 -9.64 -13.05
C ARG A 139 4.36 -9.64 -12.43
N ARG A 140 4.93 -10.81 -12.26
CA ARG A 140 6.34 -10.95 -11.89
C ARG A 140 7.24 -10.89 -13.13
N VAL A 141 8.30 -10.08 -13.02
CA VAL A 141 9.38 -10.01 -13.99
C VAL A 141 10.68 -10.20 -13.23
N ASN A 142 11.43 -11.24 -13.55
CA ASN A 142 12.67 -11.61 -12.86
C ASN A 142 12.52 -11.67 -11.33
N GLY A 143 11.41 -12.27 -10.87
CA GLY A 143 11.09 -12.43 -9.45
C GLY A 143 10.48 -11.22 -8.75
N SER A 144 10.46 -10.04 -9.37
CA SER A 144 9.89 -8.81 -8.81
C SER A 144 8.52 -8.52 -9.39
N TRP A 145 7.61 -7.99 -8.56
CA TRP A 145 6.33 -7.49 -9.04
C TRP A 145 6.52 -6.24 -9.90
N LYS A 146 5.78 -6.18 -11.02
CA LYS A 146 5.76 -5.06 -11.95
C LYS A 146 4.35 -4.77 -12.43
N PHE A 147 4.04 -3.49 -12.55
CA PHE A 147 2.80 -3.00 -13.14
C PHE A 147 2.87 -3.18 -14.66
N ALA A 148 1.99 -4.01 -15.20
CA ALA A 148 2.12 -4.48 -16.58
C ALA A 148 1.16 -3.77 -17.54
N TYR A 149 -0.03 -3.42 -17.08
CA TYR A 149 -0.99 -2.69 -17.90
C TYR A 149 -2.07 -1.99 -17.08
N PHE A 150 -2.61 -0.93 -17.69
CA PHE A 150 -3.87 -0.29 -17.32
C PHE A 150 -4.59 0.07 -18.60
N VAL A 151 -5.65 -0.64 -18.91
CA VAL A 151 -6.36 -0.55 -20.19
C VAL A 151 -7.88 -0.61 -19.99
N ASN A 152 -8.63 -0.14 -20.98
CA ASN A 152 -10.07 -0.23 -21.07
C ASN A 152 -10.48 -1.15 -22.24
N GLY A 153 -11.58 -1.91 -22.08
CA GLY A 153 -12.22 -2.66 -23.15
C GLY A 153 -11.96 -4.14 -23.20
#